data_1af057fcd34f8f26d541126da9b079d4
#
_entry.id   1af057fcd34f8f26d541126da9b079d4
#
_cell.length_a   1.000
_cell.length_b   1.000
_cell.length_c   1.000
_cell.angle_alpha   90.00
_cell.angle_beta   90.00
_cell.angle_gamma   90.00
#
_symmetry.space_group_name_H-M   'P 1'
#
loop_
_entity.id
_entity.type
_entity.pdbx_description
1 polymer ?
#
loop_
_entity_poly.entity_id
_entity_poly.type
_entity_poly.pdbx_seq_one_letter_code
_entity_poly.pdbx_strand_id
1 'polypeptide(L)'
;RAQAWSHGAMNRLDQLATLLRFPSISAQKEHARDVSDCADWLVDKLSGMGFEAVAHKTHRHPVVVGRSPREEGRPTVLIYGHYDVQPVDPVELWESDPFEPEVRDGKIYARGATDNKGQLLAHILGVEELQRQNGGHLPVNVIFLLEGEEEVGSGSLSLFLKEHRDELACDVIVVSDTGMAAPDTPTFSYGLRGLAGAEIIVKGPSADLHSGVFG
;
A
#
# COMPACT_ATOMS: atom_id res chain seq x y z
N ARG A 1 11.38 -19.88 20.19
CA ARG A 1 12.64 -19.99 19.39
C ARG A 1 12.79 -18.75 18.56
N ALA A 2 13.19 -17.66 19.20
CA ALA A 2 13.55 -16.40 18.56
C ALA A 2 15.09 -16.36 18.49
N GLN A 3 15.68 -17.01 17.51
CA GLN A 3 17.12 -16.83 17.24
C GLN A 3 17.43 -17.36 15.83
N ALA A 4 17.62 -16.44 14.90
CA ALA A 4 18.52 -16.49 13.76
C ALA A 4 18.19 -15.39 12.74
N TRP A 5 18.32 -14.12 13.15
CA TRP A 5 18.25 -12.98 12.22
C TRP A 5 19.53 -12.16 12.42
N SER A 6 20.67 -12.65 11.95
CA SER A 6 21.91 -11.91 12.05
C SER A 6 22.62 -11.82 10.69
N HIS A 7 22.95 -10.60 10.37
CA HIS A 7 24.02 -10.07 9.52
C HIS A 7 23.71 -9.85 8.04
N GLY A 8 23.60 -8.58 7.66
CA GLY A 8 23.99 -8.07 6.35
C GLY A 8 22.96 -7.35 5.52
N ALA A 9 21.69 -7.32 5.92
CA ALA A 9 20.70 -6.41 5.35
C ALA A 9 20.06 -5.63 6.51
N MET A 10 19.70 -4.38 6.28
CA MET A 10 18.80 -3.66 7.18
C MET A 10 17.68 -4.61 7.57
N ASN A 11 17.50 -4.83 8.87
CA ASN A 11 16.51 -5.80 9.39
C ASN A 11 15.16 -5.55 8.68
N ARG A 12 14.47 -6.60 8.29
CA ARG A 12 13.15 -6.50 7.61
C ARG A 12 12.17 -5.61 8.38
N LEU A 13 12.23 -5.65 9.71
CA LEU A 13 11.46 -4.75 10.58
C LEU A 13 11.90 -3.29 10.47
N ASP A 14 13.18 -3.02 10.29
CA ASP A 14 13.67 -1.65 10.11
C ASP A 14 13.21 -1.07 8.76
N GLN A 15 13.14 -1.88 7.72
CA GLN A 15 12.59 -1.46 6.42
C GLN A 15 11.09 -1.17 6.54
N LEU A 16 10.35 -2.03 7.23
CA LEU A 16 8.93 -1.79 7.51
C LEU A 16 8.74 -0.52 8.34
N ALA A 17 9.52 -0.36 9.41
CA ALA A 17 9.46 0.84 10.23
C ALA A 17 9.77 2.11 9.44
N THR A 18 10.73 2.05 8.52
CA THR A 18 11.04 3.19 7.63
C THR A 18 9.85 3.52 6.74
N LEU A 19 9.22 2.53 6.11
CA LEU A 19 8.04 2.74 5.26
C LEU A 19 6.83 3.27 6.04
N LEU A 20 6.64 2.79 7.27
CA LEU A 20 5.53 3.21 8.14
C LEU A 20 5.67 4.65 8.65
N ARG A 21 6.89 5.19 8.71
CA ARG A 21 7.14 6.58 9.14
C ARG A 21 6.71 7.64 8.13
N PHE A 22 6.42 7.28 6.89
CA PHE A 22 5.83 8.22 5.95
C PHE A 22 4.34 8.41 6.29
N PRO A 23 3.90 9.60 6.70
CA PRO A 23 2.49 9.89 6.94
C PRO A 23 1.78 10.15 5.60
N SER A 24 1.76 9.15 4.72
CA SER A 24 1.25 9.24 3.36
C SER A 24 -0.29 9.26 3.31
N ILE A 25 -0.90 10.20 4.03
CA ILE A 25 -2.35 10.36 4.13
C ILE A 25 -2.88 11.01 2.85
N SER A 26 -3.45 10.21 1.95
CA SER A 26 -3.92 10.67 0.64
C SER A 26 -5.11 11.63 0.70
N ALA A 27 -5.92 11.55 1.76
CA ALA A 27 -7.10 12.40 1.93
C ALA A 27 -6.78 13.86 2.28
N GLN A 28 -5.58 14.14 2.81
CA GLN A 28 -5.19 15.44 3.38
C GLN A 28 -4.13 16.13 2.50
N LYS A 29 -4.40 17.37 2.08
CA LYS A 29 -3.51 18.12 1.17
C LYS A 29 -2.15 18.43 1.77
N GLU A 30 -2.08 18.65 3.06
CA GLU A 30 -0.85 18.90 3.83
C GLU A 30 0.13 17.74 3.75
N HIS A 31 -0.37 16.51 3.56
CA HIS A 31 0.42 15.29 3.40
C HIS A 31 0.77 14.93 1.96
N ALA A 32 0.45 15.80 0.98
CA ALA A 32 0.74 15.51 -0.43
C ALA A 32 2.23 15.29 -0.69
N ARG A 33 3.11 15.97 0.05
CA ARG A 33 4.55 15.76 -0.02
C ARG A 33 4.96 14.42 0.58
N ASP A 34 4.39 14.05 1.72
CA ASP A 34 4.69 12.78 2.39
C ASP A 34 4.29 11.57 1.52
N VAL A 35 3.17 11.70 0.78
CA VAL A 35 2.76 10.69 -0.22
C VAL A 35 3.80 10.60 -1.34
N SER A 36 4.31 11.75 -1.84
CA SER A 36 5.35 11.76 -2.88
C SER A 36 6.68 11.20 -2.37
N ASP A 37 7.11 11.60 -1.16
CA ASP A 37 8.36 11.12 -0.55
C ASP A 37 8.30 9.59 -0.30
N CYS A 38 7.12 9.05 0.04
CA CYS A 38 6.89 7.61 0.14
C CYS A 38 7.01 6.90 -1.22
N ALA A 39 6.46 7.51 -2.28
CA ALA A 39 6.60 6.99 -3.65
C ALA A 39 8.06 6.96 -4.09
N ASP A 40 8.82 8.03 -3.81
CA ASP A 40 10.24 8.11 -4.15
C ASP A 40 11.06 7.05 -3.40
N TRP A 41 10.77 6.80 -2.12
CA TRP A 41 11.37 5.72 -1.36
C TRP A 41 11.12 4.34 -1.98
N LEU A 42 9.88 4.09 -2.46
CA LEU A 42 9.54 2.85 -3.14
C LEU A 42 10.27 2.69 -4.47
N VAL A 43 10.42 3.77 -5.23
CA VAL A 43 11.24 3.78 -6.46
C VAL A 43 12.68 3.42 -6.15
N ASP A 44 13.27 4.04 -5.13
CA ASP A 44 14.66 3.76 -4.71
C ASP A 44 14.81 2.30 -4.26
N LYS A 45 13.86 1.78 -3.48
CA LYS A 45 13.86 0.39 -3.02
C LYS A 45 13.82 -0.60 -4.19
N LEU A 46 12.90 -0.41 -5.13
CA LEU A 46 12.76 -1.28 -6.30
C LEU A 46 13.96 -1.15 -7.25
N SER A 47 14.47 0.07 -7.45
CA SER A 47 15.68 0.31 -8.25
C SER A 47 16.90 -0.38 -7.65
N GLY A 48 17.03 -0.36 -6.31
CA GLY A 48 18.08 -1.08 -5.58
C GLY A 48 18.03 -2.62 -5.76
N MET A 49 16.86 -3.15 -6.12
CA MET A 49 16.67 -4.56 -6.48
C MET A 49 16.92 -4.86 -7.97
N GLY A 50 17.32 -3.85 -8.76
CA GLY A 50 17.56 -3.98 -10.20
C GLY A 50 16.30 -3.88 -11.06
N PHE A 51 15.19 -3.38 -10.51
CA PHE A 51 13.99 -3.07 -11.27
C PHE A 51 14.11 -1.72 -11.97
N GLU A 52 13.52 -1.61 -13.16
CA GLU A 52 13.23 -0.31 -13.75
C GLU A 52 12.01 0.26 -13.01
N ALA A 53 12.22 1.25 -12.15
CA ALA A 53 11.17 1.80 -11.30
C ALA A 53 10.99 3.30 -11.55
N VAL A 54 9.73 3.73 -11.67
CA VAL A 54 9.33 5.12 -11.94
C VAL A 54 8.09 5.49 -11.14
N ALA A 55 8.10 6.68 -10.52
CA ALA A 55 6.91 7.32 -9.99
C ALA A 55 6.25 8.18 -11.09
N HIS A 56 5.16 7.69 -11.64
CA HIS A 56 4.37 8.40 -12.65
C HIS A 56 3.46 9.43 -11.99
N LYS A 57 3.53 10.66 -12.47
CA LYS A 57 2.63 11.73 -12.00
C LYS A 57 1.21 11.46 -12.46
N THR A 58 0.26 11.66 -11.56
CA THR A 58 -1.17 11.62 -11.85
C THR A 58 -1.83 12.96 -11.53
N HIS A 59 -3.15 13.03 -11.53
CA HIS A 59 -3.89 14.23 -11.14
C HIS A 59 -3.75 14.56 -9.65
N ARG A 60 -3.44 13.57 -8.81
CA ARG A 60 -3.40 13.74 -7.36
C ARG A 60 -2.12 13.18 -6.76
N HIS A 61 -1.97 11.87 -6.69
CA HIS A 61 -0.81 11.21 -6.09
C HIS A 61 -0.13 10.27 -7.07
N PRO A 62 1.20 10.09 -7.01
CA PRO A 62 1.92 9.27 -7.96
C PRO A 62 1.46 7.81 -7.98
N VAL A 63 1.62 7.16 -9.13
CA VAL A 63 1.60 5.70 -9.27
C VAL A 63 3.03 5.23 -9.50
N VAL A 64 3.53 4.33 -8.66
CA VAL A 64 4.86 3.73 -8.81
C VAL A 64 4.71 2.45 -9.63
N VAL A 65 5.48 2.36 -10.71
CA VAL A 65 5.63 1.13 -11.51
C VAL A 65 7.07 0.68 -11.45
N GLY A 66 7.29 -0.56 -11.01
CA GLY A 66 8.59 -1.20 -11.02
C GLY A 66 8.56 -2.48 -11.85
N ARG A 67 9.46 -2.62 -12.84
CA ARG A 67 9.54 -3.80 -13.71
C ARG A 67 10.85 -4.52 -13.51
N SER A 68 10.82 -5.82 -13.31
CA SER A 68 12.03 -6.65 -13.38
C SER A 68 12.59 -6.65 -14.80
N PRO A 69 13.89 -6.91 -15.00
CA PRO A 69 14.40 -7.24 -16.33
C PRO A 69 13.55 -8.33 -16.97
N ARG A 70 13.08 -8.08 -18.21
CA ARG A 70 12.18 -8.99 -18.91
C ARG A 70 12.94 -10.18 -19.47
N GLU A 71 12.45 -11.37 -19.17
CA GLU A 71 12.90 -12.63 -19.79
C GLU A 71 11.80 -13.20 -20.67
N GLU A 72 12.11 -13.41 -21.96
CA GLU A 72 11.15 -13.98 -22.93
C GLU A 72 10.72 -15.39 -22.54
N GLY A 73 9.46 -15.72 -22.79
CA GLY A 73 8.90 -17.05 -22.51
C GLY A 73 8.55 -17.28 -21.03
N ARG A 74 8.81 -16.34 -20.14
CA ARG A 74 8.38 -16.43 -18.75
C ARG A 74 7.04 -15.72 -18.54
N PRO A 75 6.15 -16.27 -17.70
CA PRO A 75 4.92 -15.58 -17.33
C PRO A 75 5.24 -14.28 -16.58
N THR A 76 4.34 -13.32 -16.68
CA THR A 76 4.42 -12.01 -15.99
C THR A 76 3.42 -11.97 -14.86
N VAL A 77 3.90 -11.69 -13.65
CA VAL A 77 3.10 -11.48 -12.45
C VAL A 77 3.10 -9.99 -12.12
N LEU A 78 1.92 -9.39 -12.05
CA LEU A 78 1.73 -8.04 -11.55
C LEU A 78 1.32 -8.11 -10.08
N ILE A 79 2.06 -7.44 -9.22
CA ILE A 79 1.78 -7.29 -7.79
C ILE A 79 1.25 -5.89 -7.57
N TYR A 80 -0.02 -5.82 -7.18
CA TYR A 80 -0.68 -4.57 -6.83
C TYR A 80 -0.66 -4.34 -5.33
N GLY A 81 -0.52 -3.08 -4.93
CA GLY A 81 -0.69 -2.61 -3.56
C GLY A 81 -0.84 -1.08 -3.53
N HIS A 82 -1.17 -0.54 -2.36
CA HIS A 82 -1.19 0.89 -2.15
C HIS A 82 -0.26 1.29 -1.00
N TYR A 83 0.24 2.51 -1.07
CA TYR A 83 1.17 3.06 -0.08
C TYR A 83 0.62 4.28 0.64
N ASP A 84 -0.55 4.77 0.23
CA ASP A 84 -1.29 5.75 1.00
C ASP A 84 -2.02 5.11 2.18
N VAL A 85 -2.44 5.94 3.10
CA VAL A 85 -3.08 5.52 4.35
C VAL A 85 -4.23 6.46 4.73
N GLN A 86 -5.18 5.94 5.52
CA GLN A 86 -6.24 6.72 6.14
C GLN A 86 -5.71 7.75 7.15
N PRO A 87 -6.44 8.85 7.40
CA PRO A 87 -6.20 9.73 8.53
C PRO A 87 -6.15 8.99 9.87
N VAL A 88 -5.49 9.59 10.83
CA VAL A 88 -5.25 8.98 12.15
C VAL A 88 -6.21 9.47 13.24
N ASP A 89 -7.11 10.38 12.88
CA ASP A 89 -8.07 10.95 13.83
C ASP A 89 -9.07 9.90 14.35
N PRO A 90 -9.44 9.95 15.63
CA PRO A 90 -8.93 10.86 16.65
C PRO A 90 -7.57 10.39 17.24
N VAL A 91 -6.56 11.27 17.22
CA VAL A 91 -5.17 10.95 17.61
C VAL A 91 -5.06 10.52 19.07
N GLU A 92 -5.93 11.04 19.94
CA GLU A 92 -5.96 10.74 21.37
C GLU A 92 -6.34 9.28 21.71
N LEU A 93 -6.82 8.51 20.74
CA LEU A 93 -7.11 7.09 20.92
C LEU A 93 -5.90 6.19 20.61
N TRP A 94 -4.81 6.75 20.08
CA TRP A 94 -3.60 5.99 19.86
C TRP A 94 -2.76 5.90 21.13
N GLU A 95 -2.28 4.69 21.45
CA GLU A 95 -1.39 4.45 22.60
C GLU A 95 0.05 4.88 22.33
N SER A 96 0.43 5.00 21.05
CA SER A 96 1.73 5.50 20.58
C SER A 96 1.51 6.37 19.33
N ASP A 97 2.53 7.15 18.94
CA ASP A 97 2.44 7.93 17.69
C ASP A 97 2.15 7.00 16.51
N PRO A 98 1.09 7.27 15.73
CA PRO A 98 0.68 6.42 14.61
C PRO A 98 1.74 6.27 13.50
N PHE A 99 2.70 7.17 13.41
CA PHE A 99 3.79 7.12 12.42
C PHE A 99 5.18 6.83 13.02
N GLU A 100 5.25 6.53 14.33
CA GLU A 100 6.43 5.95 14.97
C GLU A 100 6.15 4.48 15.35
N PRO A 101 6.53 3.53 14.47
CA PRO A 101 6.20 2.12 14.65
C PRO A 101 6.74 1.55 15.96
N GLU A 102 5.88 0.96 16.74
CA GLU A 102 6.23 0.34 18.01
C GLU A 102 5.97 -1.18 17.99
N VAL A 103 6.93 -1.96 18.50
CA VAL A 103 6.74 -3.41 18.67
C VAL A 103 6.35 -3.71 20.10
N ARG A 104 5.13 -4.22 20.30
CA ARG A 104 4.57 -4.65 21.59
C ARG A 104 4.09 -6.10 21.48
N ASP A 105 4.51 -6.95 22.39
CA ASP A 105 4.08 -8.35 22.45
C ASP A 105 4.20 -9.12 21.11
N GLY A 106 5.28 -8.85 20.37
CA GLY A 106 5.54 -9.50 19.08
C GLY A 106 4.68 -9.01 17.92
N LYS A 107 3.95 -7.90 18.10
CA LYS A 107 3.15 -7.23 17.07
C LYS A 107 3.67 -5.82 16.82
N ILE A 108 3.62 -5.35 15.58
CA ILE A 108 3.94 -3.97 15.22
C ILE A 108 2.67 -3.13 15.16
N TYR A 109 2.71 -1.96 15.77
CA TYR A 109 1.62 -1.00 15.82
C TYR A 109 2.03 0.28 15.13
N ALA A 110 1.34 0.63 14.06
CA ALA A 110 1.45 1.90 13.35
C ALA A 110 0.29 2.02 12.33
N ARG A 111 0.00 3.21 11.84
CA ARG A 111 -0.88 3.42 10.69
C ARG A 111 -0.24 2.81 9.44
N GLY A 112 -1.01 2.03 8.65
CA GLY A 112 -0.52 1.35 7.45
C GLY A 112 0.18 0.00 7.70
N ALA A 113 0.34 -0.44 8.97
CA ALA A 113 1.02 -1.69 9.29
C ALA A 113 0.32 -2.94 8.70
N THR A 114 -1.01 -2.90 8.57
CA THR A 114 -1.84 -3.98 8.03
C THR A 114 -2.72 -3.54 6.86
N ASP A 115 -2.60 -2.29 6.43
CA ASP A 115 -3.38 -1.68 5.35
C ASP A 115 -2.59 -0.49 4.75
N ASN A 116 -1.87 -0.64 3.67
CA ASN A 116 -1.48 -1.89 2.99
C ASN A 116 0.06 -2.05 2.95
N LYS A 117 0.82 -1.11 3.63
CA LYS A 117 2.30 -1.04 3.59
C LYS A 117 2.97 -2.32 4.09
N GLY A 118 2.37 -3.00 5.07
CA GLY A 118 2.89 -4.27 5.58
C GLY A 118 2.88 -5.36 4.52
N GLN A 119 1.75 -5.59 3.88
CA GLN A 119 1.58 -6.58 2.82
C GLN A 119 2.41 -6.20 1.59
N LEU A 120 2.39 -4.93 1.21
CA LEU A 120 3.19 -4.40 0.10
C LEU A 120 4.67 -4.68 0.31
N LEU A 121 5.22 -4.35 1.48
CA LEU A 121 6.63 -4.61 1.77
C LEU A 121 6.92 -6.11 1.85
N ALA A 122 5.99 -6.92 2.35
CA ALA A 122 6.16 -8.38 2.38
C ALA A 122 6.36 -8.95 0.97
N HIS A 123 5.63 -8.46 -0.03
CA HIS A 123 5.84 -8.83 -1.44
C HIS A 123 7.21 -8.39 -1.96
N ILE A 124 7.60 -7.13 -1.71
CA ILE A 124 8.91 -6.61 -2.13
C ILE A 124 10.04 -7.46 -1.54
N LEU A 125 10.01 -7.72 -0.23
CA LEU A 125 11.01 -8.54 0.45
C LEU A 125 10.98 -10.02 0.01
N GLY A 126 9.80 -10.54 -0.32
CA GLY A 126 9.66 -11.89 -0.88
C GLY A 126 10.33 -12.04 -2.24
N VAL A 127 10.14 -11.06 -3.12
CA VAL A 127 10.79 -11.00 -4.44
C VAL A 127 12.31 -10.80 -4.29
N GLU A 128 12.75 -9.91 -3.40
CA GLU A 128 14.18 -9.69 -3.10
C GLU A 128 14.86 -10.97 -2.60
N GLU A 129 14.20 -11.71 -1.71
CA GLU A 129 14.71 -12.99 -1.20
C GLU A 129 14.75 -14.06 -2.29
N LEU A 130 13.73 -14.11 -3.15
CA LEU A 130 13.71 -15.03 -4.29
C LEU A 130 14.86 -14.75 -5.28
N GLN A 131 15.13 -13.48 -5.59
CA GLN A 131 16.32 -13.09 -6.37
C GLN A 131 17.61 -13.55 -5.70
N ARG A 132 17.75 -13.28 -4.41
CA ARG A 132 18.95 -13.67 -3.65
C ARG A 132 19.20 -15.18 -3.70
N GLN A 133 18.15 -15.98 -3.57
CA GLN A 133 18.24 -17.46 -3.62
C GLN A 133 18.59 -17.99 -5.01
N ASN A 134 18.22 -17.27 -6.06
CA ASN A 134 18.41 -17.66 -7.45
C ASN A 134 19.54 -16.90 -8.17
N GLY A 135 20.53 -16.40 -7.44
CA GLY A 135 21.68 -15.71 -8.03
C GLY A 135 21.35 -14.44 -8.79
N GLY A 136 20.32 -13.70 -8.35
CA GLY A 136 19.85 -12.45 -8.96
C GLY A 136 18.75 -12.61 -10.00
N HIS A 137 18.33 -13.85 -10.31
CA HIS A 137 17.30 -14.12 -11.31
C HIS A 137 15.93 -14.37 -10.67
N LEU A 138 14.87 -14.08 -11.42
CA LEU A 138 13.49 -14.42 -11.05
C LEU A 138 12.95 -15.49 -11.98
N PRO A 139 12.15 -16.45 -11.49
CA PRO A 139 11.54 -17.49 -12.33
C PRO A 139 10.38 -16.96 -13.21
N VAL A 140 9.92 -15.74 -12.93
CA VAL A 140 8.83 -15.04 -13.63
C VAL A 140 9.23 -13.57 -13.84
N ASN A 141 8.61 -12.91 -14.81
CA ASN A 141 8.68 -11.46 -14.89
C ASN A 141 7.78 -10.85 -13.81
N VAL A 142 8.25 -9.80 -13.15
CA VAL A 142 7.50 -9.16 -12.06
C VAL A 142 7.27 -7.68 -12.40
N ILE A 143 6.02 -7.24 -12.21
CA ILE A 143 5.64 -5.84 -12.26
C ILE A 143 5.06 -5.49 -10.89
N PHE A 144 5.59 -4.46 -10.25
CA PHE A 144 4.95 -3.79 -9.12
C PHE A 144 4.14 -2.62 -9.64
N LEU A 145 2.87 -2.55 -9.27
CA LEU A 145 1.96 -1.44 -9.53
C LEU A 145 1.45 -0.94 -8.18
N LEU A 146 1.99 0.19 -7.72
CA LEU A 146 1.74 0.71 -6.38
C LEU A 146 1.10 2.10 -6.48
N GLU A 147 -0.10 2.26 -5.94
CA GLU A 147 -0.82 3.53 -5.99
C GLU A 147 -0.82 4.29 -4.65
N GLY A 148 -1.04 5.59 -4.73
CA GLY A 148 -1.14 6.49 -3.59
C GLY A 148 -2.53 7.12 -3.40
N GLU A 149 -3.60 6.49 -3.92
CA GLU A 149 -4.97 7.02 -3.91
C GLU A 149 -6.03 5.97 -3.53
N GLU A 150 -5.66 4.78 -3.08
CA GLU A 150 -6.62 3.72 -2.78
C GLU A 150 -7.64 4.17 -1.73
N GLU A 151 -7.16 4.77 -0.66
CA GLU A 151 -7.95 5.22 0.49
C GLU A 151 -8.89 6.42 0.19
N VAL A 152 -8.81 6.94 -1.03
CA VAL A 152 -9.69 8.00 -1.55
C VAL A 152 -10.39 7.60 -2.86
N GLY A 153 -10.39 6.29 -3.17
CA GLY A 153 -11.15 5.69 -4.25
C GLY A 153 -10.45 5.62 -5.60
N SER A 154 -9.10 5.66 -5.63
CA SER A 154 -8.27 5.38 -6.82
C SER A 154 -8.63 6.23 -8.05
N GLY A 155 -8.90 7.52 -7.85
CA GLY A 155 -9.46 8.39 -8.89
C GLY A 155 -8.61 8.46 -10.16
N SER A 156 -7.29 8.40 -10.03
CA SER A 156 -6.36 8.46 -11.16
C SER A 156 -6.05 7.09 -11.78
N LEU A 157 -6.23 5.99 -11.05
CA LEU A 157 -5.78 4.66 -11.45
C LEU A 157 -6.45 4.16 -12.73
N SER A 158 -7.77 4.37 -12.88
CA SER A 158 -8.50 3.90 -14.06
C SER A 158 -7.99 4.51 -15.37
N LEU A 159 -7.61 5.78 -15.35
CA LEU A 159 -7.01 6.45 -16.51
C LEU A 159 -5.59 5.95 -16.75
N PHE A 160 -4.80 5.88 -15.70
CA PHE A 160 -3.43 5.37 -15.74
C PHE A 160 -3.36 3.96 -16.35
N LEU A 161 -4.22 3.04 -15.93
CA LEU A 161 -4.28 1.67 -16.47
C LEU A 161 -4.63 1.63 -17.95
N LYS A 162 -5.46 2.57 -18.44
CA LYS A 162 -5.79 2.65 -19.87
C LYS A 162 -4.61 3.15 -20.71
N GLU A 163 -3.90 4.16 -20.19
CA GLU A 163 -2.75 4.77 -20.88
C GLU A 163 -1.52 3.85 -20.89
N HIS A 164 -1.35 3.03 -19.84
CA HIS A 164 -0.21 2.13 -19.69
C HIS A 164 -0.54 0.65 -19.90
N ARG A 165 -1.66 0.35 -20.56
CA ARG A 165 -2.20 -1.02 -20.70
C ARG A 165 -1.18 -2.03 -21.22
N ASP A 166 -0.45 -1.66 -22.27
CA ASP A 166 0.49 -2.57 -22.93
C ASP A 166 1.74 -2.83 -22.06
N GLU A 167 2.14 -1.81 -21.31
CA GLU A 167 3.27 -1.88 -20.37
C GLU A 167 2.97 -2.70 -19.12
N LEU A 168 1.69 -2.76 -18.73
CA LEU A 168 1.20 -3.49 -17.55
C LEU A 168 0.60 -4.85 -17.91
N ALA A 169 0.73 -5.28 -19.18
CA ALA A 169 0.24 -6.59 -19.60
C ALA A 169 0.88 -7.72 -18.79
N CYS A 170 0.04 -8.55 -18.19
CA CYS A 170 0.45 -9.62 -17.28
C CYS A 170 -0.45 -10.86 -17.42
N ASP A 171 0.05 -12.00 -16.95
CA ASP A 171 -0.68 -13.27 -16.93
C ASP A 171 -1.47 -13.44 -15.63
N VAL A 172 -0.94 -12.90 -14.51
CA VAL A 172 -1.54 -13.03 -13.18
C VAL A 172 -1.41 -11.69 -12.44
N ILE A 173 -2.48 -11.31 -11.73
CA ILE A 173 -2.46 -10.18 -10.80
C ILE A 173 -2.57 -10.71 -9.38
N VAL A 174 -1.68 -10.24 -8.51
CA VAL A 174 -1.68 -10.54 -7.08
C VAL A 174 -2.06 -9.29 -6.32
N VAL A 175 -3.12 -9.39 -5.52
CA VAL A 175 -3.60 -8.34 -4.61
C VAL A 175 -3.62 -8.91 -3.20
N SER A 176 -2.92 -8.27 -2.26
CA SER A 176 -2.83 -8.74 -0.87
C SER A 176 -3.29 -7.66 0.09
N ASP A 177 -4.48 -7.14 -0.17
CA ASP A 177 -5.14 -6.16 0.68
C ASP A 177 -6.22 -6.81 1.54
N THR A 178 -5.81 -7.83 2.26
CA THR A 178 -6.67 -8.66 3.11
C THR A 178 -5.92 -9.15 4.34
N GLY A 179 -6.67 -9.59 5.35
CA GLY A 179 -6.10 -10.22 6.55
C GLY A 179 -5.91 -11.73 6.40
N MET A 180 -5.17 -12.33 7.32
CA MET A 180 -5.11 -13.77 7.52
C MET A 180 -6.21 -14.23 8.48
N ALA A 181 -6.71 -15.46 8.29
CA ALA A 181 -7.73 -16.04 9.18
C ALA A 181 -7.21 -16.24 10.62
N ALA A 182 -5.90 -16.51 10.76
CA ALA A 182 -5.19 -16.57 12.04
C ALA A 182 -3.68 -16.34 11.80
N PRO A 183 -2.88 -16.00 12.84
CA PRO A 183 -1.46 -15.69 12.69
C PRO A 183 -0.62 -16.75 11.95
N ASP A 184 -0.96 -18.03 12.13
CA ASP A 184 -0.24 -19.16 11.52
C ASP A 184 -1.04 -19.84 10.40
N THR A 185 -2.08 -19.17 9.88
CA THR A 185 -2.96 -19.75 8.86
C THR A 185 -2.88 -18.91 7.59
N PRO A 186 -2.02 -19.29 6.62
CA PRO A 186 -2.00 -18.64 5.32
C PRO A 186 -3.39 -18.66 4.69
N THR A 187 -3.85 -17.52 4.22
CA THR A 187 -5.21 -17.34 3.71
C THR A 187 -5.16 -16.91 2.26
N PHE A 188 -5.96 -17.53 1.43
CA PHE A 188 -6.16 -17.15 0.04
C PHE A 188 -7.62 -16.69 -0.16
N SER A 189 -7.81 -15.39 -0.36
CA SER A 189 -9.14 -14.86 -0.67
C SER A 189 -9.41 -14.99 -2.17
N TYR A 190 -10.40 -15.82 -2.53
CA TYR A 190 -10.77 -16.07 -3.93
C TYR A 190 -12.10 -15.42 -4.33
N GLY A 191 -12.67 -14.62 -3.46
CA GLY A 191 -13.91 -13.90 -3.71
C GLY A 191 -14.10 -12.80 -2.67
N LEU A 192 -14.82 -11.76 -3.06
CA LEU A 192 -15.16 -10.62 -2.21
C LEU A 192 -16.69 -10.55 -2.03
N ARG A 193 -17.12 -10.02 -0.89
CA ARG A 193 -18.51 -9.70 -0.65
C ARG A 193 -18.94 -8.48 -1.47
N GLY A 194 -20.22 -8.35 -1.75
CA GLY A 194 -20.78 -7.11 -2.31
C GLY A 194 -20.73 -5.95 -1.31
N LEU A 195 -20.71 -4.74 -1.82
CA LEU A 195 -20.79 -3.49 -1.07
C LEU A 195 -22.00 -2.68 -1.55
N ALA A 196 -22.75 -2.10 -0.60
CA ALA A 196 -23.74 -1.06 -0.88
C ALA A 196 -23.55 0.05 0.17
N GLY A 197 -23.48 1.29 -0.29
CA GLY A 197 -23.40 2.48 0.56
C GLY A 197 -24.61 3.37 0.32
N ALA A 198 -25.01 4.13 1.35
CA ALA A 198 -26.05 5.14 1.25
C ALA A 198 -25.67 6.36 2.11
N GLU A 199 -25.95 7.53 1.59
CA GLU A 199 -25.87 8.79 2.31
C GLU A 199 -27.29 9.34 2.50
N ILE A 200 -27.63 9.73 3.73
CA ILE A 200 -28.90 10.37 4.04
C ILE A 200 -28.62 11.81 4.47
N ILE A 201 -29.02 12.75 3.63
CA ILE A 201 -28.90 14.18 3.90
C ILE A 201 -30.26 14.70 4.35
N VAL A 202 -30.38 15.08 5.62
CA VAL A 202 -31.57 15.72 6.18
C VAL A 202 -31.34 17.23 6.21
N LYS A 203 -32.17 17.96 5.46
CA LYS A 203 -32.16 19.41 5.44
C LYS A 203 -33.33 19.94 6.22
N GLY A 204 -33.07 20.72 7.26
CA GLY A 204 -34.06 21.49 8.00
C GLY A 204 -34.29 22.87 7.36
N PRO A 205 -35.04 23.75 8.03
CA PRO A 205 -35.24 25.13 7.61
C PRO A 205 -33.89 25.90 7.59
N SER A 206 -33.87 26.99 6.82
CA SER A 206 -32.66 27.82 6.64
C SER A 206 -32.33 28.72 7.85
N ALA A 207 -33.18 28.72 8.85
CA ALA A 207 -33.04 29.47 10.10
C ALA A 207 -33.61 28.68 11.26
N ASP A 208 -33.16 29.01 12.48
CA ASP A 208 -33.71 28.46 13.70
C ASP A 208 -35.19 28.83 13.84
N LEU A 209 -36.03 27.86 14.09
CA LEU A 209 -37.46 28.03 14.23
C LEU A 209 -37.88 27.76 15.68
N HIS A 210 -38.81 28.59 16.15
CA HIS A 210 -39.40 28.41 17.48
C HIS A 210 -40.39 27.22 17.43
N SER A 211 -40.16 26.19 18.24
CA SER A 211 -40.95 24.95 18.26
C SER A 211 -42.42 25.15 18.58
N GLY A 212 -42.81 26.24 19.27
CA GLY A 212 -44.22 26.60 19.56
C GLY A 212 -44.95 27.31 18.42
N VAL A 213 -44.23 27.63 17.31
CA VAL A 213 -44.78 28.30 16.12
C VAL A 213 -44.74 27.40 14.88
N PHE A 214 -43.71 26.60 14.80
CA PHE A 214 -43.45 25.66 13.68
C PHE A 214 -43.30 24.26 14.28
N GLY A 215 -44.40 23.64 14.57
CA GLY A 215 -44.41 22.26 15.09
C GLY A 215 -44.61 21.22 14.00
#